data_032a6eb71ff78043262538eaf072375d
#
_entry.id   032a6eb71ff78043262538eaf072375d
#
_cell.length_a   1.000
_cell.length_b   1.000
_cell.length_c   1.000
_cell.angle_alpha   90.00
_cell.angle_beta   90.00
_cell.angle_gamma   90.00
#
_symmetry.space_group_name_H-M   'P 1'
#
loop_
_entity.id
_entity.type
_entity.pdbx_description
1 polymer ?
#
loop_
_entity_poly.entity_id
_entity_poly.type
_entity_poly.pdbx_seq_one_letter_code
_entity_poly.pdbx_strand_id
1 'polypeptide(L)'
;AVCFDLPEPTERHEIFPEYKANRDATPEAIKLAVPFIHRILEAFKIPALGVPGYEADDVIGTLAKKAEKEGFTTYMMTPDKDFGQLVSPNIFMYRPSRGGNPPEVWGEAEVCEKFDLDNVQQVIDYLGMMGDAVDNIPGLPGVGAKTASKLLKQYGSLEETLANVSEIKGKLGEKIRDNAELGVLSKRLARIITEVPIDLAPETLMRDSWDQDALMKVFEELEFRTLIRRLGIERTDEKSSDV
;
A
#
# COMPACT_ATOMS: atom_id res chain seq x y z
N ALA A 1 0.17 -12.84 3.87
CA ALA A 1 1.52 -12.48 3.42
C ALA A 1 1.93 -11.10 3.94
N VAL A 2 3.23 -10.84 3.98
CA VAL A 2 3.81 -9.51 4.18
C VAL A 2 4.64 -9.17 2.96
N CYS A 3 4.40 -8.00 2.36
CA CYS A 3 5.08 -7.57 1.15
C CYS A 3 6.14 -6.52 1.47
N PHE A 4 7.27 -6.60 0.78
CA PHE A 4 8.42 -5.73 0.97
C PHE A 4 8.83 -5.08 -0.35
N ASP A 5 9.23 -3.80 -0.27
CA ASP A 5 9.97 -3.17 -1.35
C ASP A 5 11.35 -3.81 -1.46
N LEU A 6 11.80 -4.01 -2.68
CA LEU A 6 13.15 -4.44 -3.00
C LEU A 6 14.00 -3.23 -3.46
N PRO A 7 15.34 -3.32 -3.39
CA PRO A 7 16.22 -2.20 -3.70
C PRO A 7 16.30 -1.84 -5.20
N GLU A 8 15.77 -2.70 -6.07
CA GLU A 8 15.80 -2.48 -7.53
C GLU A 8 14.85 -1.35 -7.93
N PRO A 9 15.24 -0.52 -8.92
CA PRO A 9 14.35 0.50 -9.47
C PRO A 9 13.13 -0.13 -10.13
N THR A 10 12.02 0.60 -10.10
CA THR A 10 10.76 0.18 -10.72
C THR A 10 10.52 0.93 -12.03
N GLU A 11 9.53 0.51 -12.84
CA GLU A 11 9.11 1.23 -14.04
C GLU A 11 8.83 2.72 -13.77
N ARG A 12 8.32 3.06 -12.56
CA ARG A 12 8.07 4.46 -12.18
C ARG A 12 9.34 5.32 -12.20
N HIS A 13 10.47 4.77 -11.78
CA HIS A 13 11.77 5.46 -11.83
C HIS A 13 12.30 5.63 -13.27
N GLU A 14 11.97 4.68 -14.16
CA GLU A 14 12.34 4.79 -15.58
C GLU A 14 11.52 5.87 -16.30
N ILE A 15 10.22 5.97 -15.98
CA ILE A 15 9.30 6.96 -16.59
C ILE A 15 9.55 8.35 -16.03
N PHE A 16 9.83 8.45 -14.73
CA PHE A 16 10.01 9.71 -14.02
C PHE A 16 11.15 9.58 -13.00
N PRO A 17 12.39 9.93 -13.38
CA PRO A 17 13.57 9.79 -12.52
C PRO A 17 13.49 10.53 -11.18
N GLU A 18 12.66 11.57 -11.10
CA GLU A 18 12.40 12.33 -9.89
C GLU A 18 11.44 11.63 -8.91
N TYR A 19 10.80 10.52 -9.32
CA TYR A 19 9.91 9.75 -8.47
C TYR A 19 10.63 9.30 -7.20
N LYS A 20 10.07 9.65 -6.03
CA LYS A 20 10.64 9.38 -4.70
C LYS A 20 12.07 9.93 -4.47
N ALA A 21 12.60 10.79 -5.36
CA ALA A 21 13.97 11.32 -5.24
C ALA A 21 14.16 12.24 -4.02
N ASN A 22 13.08 12.74 -3.43
CA ASN A 22 13.07 13.56 -2.22
C ASN A 22 13.04 12.73 -0.91
N ARG A 23 13.00 11.39 -1.00
CA ARG A 23 13.01 10.52 0.17
C ARG A 23 14.42 10.38 0.73
N ASP A 24 14.52 10.48 2.05
CA ASP A 24 15.77 10.19 2.75
C ASP A 24 16.15 8.71 2.65
N ALA A 25 17.44 8.44 2.78
CA ALA A 25 17.91 7.06 2.86
C ALA A 25 17.31 6.35 4.07
N THR A 26 16.97 5.06 3.90
CA THR A 26 16.44 4.23 5.00
C THR A 26 17.37 4.28 6.21
N PRO A 27 16.88 4.67 7.40
CA PRO A 27 17.67 4.69 8.62
C PRO A 27 18.35 3.35 8.90
N GLU A 28 19.59 3.39 9.39
CA GLU A 28 20.39 2.19 9.65
C GLU A 28 19.70 1.21 10.60
N ALA A 29 19.01 1.73 11.63
CA ALA A 29 18.24 0.91 12.56
C ALA A 29 17.14 0.07 11.87
N ILE A 30 16.50 0.61 10.81
CA ILE A 30 15.51 -0.13 10.04
C ILE A 30 16.18 -1.22 9.19
N LYS A 31 17.31 -0.89 8.54
CA LYS A 31 18.07 -1.88 7.76
C LYS A 31 18.51 -3.07 8.64
N LEU A 32 18.95 -2.79 9.85
CA LEU A 32 19.33 -3.82 10.84
C LEU A 32 18.12 -4.64 11.33
N ALA A 33 16.93 -4.05 11.39
CA ALA A 33 15.71 -4.73 11.84
C ALA A 33 15.13 -5.69 10.78
N VAL A 34 15.29 -5.41 9.48
CA VAL A 34 14.69 -6.20 8.40
C VAL A 34 15.02 -7.69 8.48
N PRO A 35 16.29 -8.14 8.69
CA PRO A 35 16.60 -9.56 8.84
C PRO A 35 15.86 -10.23 10.01
N PHE A 36 15.67 -9.52 11.12
CA PHE A 36 14.89 -10.04 12.26
C PHE A 36 13.42 -10.16 11.93
N ILE A 37 12.87 -9.19 11.18
CA ILE A 37 11.48 -9.26 10.71
C ILE A 37 11.29 -10.51 9.85
N HIS A 38 12.19 -10.78 8.91
CA HIS A 38 12.12 -12.00 8.10
C HIS A 38 12.17 -13.27 8.94
N ARG A 39 13.08 -13.36 9.93
CA ARG A 39 13.15 -14.51 10.85
C ARG A 39 11.87 -14.69 11.66
N ILE A 40 11.25 -13.59 12.10
CA ILE A 40 9.96 -13.63 12.82
C ILE A 40 8.84 -14.13 11.90
N LEU A 41 8.76 -13.62 10.67
CA LEU A 41 7.75 -14.04 9.70
C LEU A 41 7.91 -15.52 9.34
N GLU A 42 9.13 -15.98 9.12
CA GLU A 42 9.45 -17.38 8.86
C GLU A 42 8.99 -18.29 10.03
N ALA A 43 9.30 -17.90 11.26
CA ALA A 43 8.88 -18.64 12.45
C ALA A 43 7.35 -18.64 12.64
N PHE A 44 6.65 -17.57 12.24
CA PHE A 44 5.20 -17.53 12.17
C PHE A 44 4.61 -18.25 10.95
N LYS A 45 5.45 -18.73 10.03
CA LYS A 45 5.06 -19.30 8.74
C LYS A 45 4.20 -18.34 7.92
N ILE A 46 4.52 -17.05 7.98
CA ILE A 46 3.90 -16.00 7.19
C ILE A 46 4.80 -15.72 5.98
N PRO A 47 4.31 -15.92 4.74
CA PRO A 47 5.08 -15.63 3.55
C PRO A 47 5.51 -14.16 3.48
N ALA A 48 6.80 -13.93 3.26
CA ALA A 48 7.40 -12.63 2.98
C ALA A 48 7.66 -12.54 1.47
N LEU A 49 7.09 -11.53 0.82
CA LEU A 49 7.08 -11.40 -0.63
C LEU A 49 7.72 -10.09 -1.07
N GLY A 50 8.49 -10.15 -2.13
CA GLY A 50 8.99 -8.99 -2.87
C GLY A 50 9.24 -9.42 -4.32
N VAL A 51 8.94 -8.56 -5.27
CA VAL A 51 9.12 -8.85 -6.70
C VAL A 51 10.02 -7.76 -7.30
N PRO A 52 11.18 -8.12 -7.87
CA PRO A 52 12.08 -7.13 -8.50
C PRO A 52 11.35 -6.31 -9.57
N GLY A 53 11.57 -4.99 -9.57
CA GLY A 53 10.95 -4.07 -10.51
C GLY A 53 9.53 -3.61 -10.15
N TYR A 54 8.97 -4.09 -9.03
CA TYR A 54 7.66 -3.69 -8.51
C TYR A 54 7.76 -3.24 -7.05
N GLU A 55 6.85 -2.36 -6.65
CA GLU A 55 6.74 -1.93 -5.26
C GLU A 55 5.89 -2.91 -4.44
N ALA A 56 6.06 -2.90 -3.13
CA ALA A 56 5.23 -3.70 -2.22
C ALA A 56 3.73 -3.45 -2.45
N ASP A 57 3.35 -2.22 -2.78
CA ASP A 57 1.97 -1.82 -3.06
C ASP A 57 1.41 -2.55 -4.28
N ASP A 58 2.23 -2.73 -5.34
CA ASP A 58 1.85 -3.47 -6.54
C ASP A 58 1.65 -4.96 -6.25
N VAL A 59 2.53 -5.52 -5.41
CA VAL A 59 2.44 -6.92 -4.95
C VAL A 59 1.15 -7.13 -4.13
N ILE A 60 0.87 -6.24 -3.18
CA ILE A 60 -0.36 -6.27 -2.35
C ILE A 60 -1.59 -6.14 -3.24
N GLY A 61 -1.61 -5.15 -4.15
CA GLY A 61 -2.73 -4.91 -5.06
C GLY A 61 -3.02 -6.11 -5.95
N THR A 62 -1.97 -6.73 -6.49
CA THR A 62 -2.09 -7.94 -7.32
C THR A 62 -2.68 -9.12 -6.53
N LEU A 63 -2.16 -9.37 -5.32
CA LEU A 63 -2.68 -10.45 -4.46
C LEU A 63 -4.12 -10.20 -4.04
N ALA A 64 -4.46 -8.95 -3.66
CA ALA A 64 -5.82 -8.59 -3.31
C ALA A 64 -6.81 -8.83 -4.45
N LYS A 65 -6.44 -8.43 -5.69
CA LYS A 65 -7.27 -8.65 -6.88
C LYS A 65 -7.34 -10.12 -7.30
N LYS A 66 -6.28 -10.90 -7.10
CA LYS A 66 -6.33 -12.37 -7.30
C LYS A 66 -7.29 -13.01 -6.30
N ALA A 67 -7.14 -12.71 -5.01
CA ALA A 67 -7.98 -13.23 -3.96
C ALA A 67 -9.47 -12.85 -4.16
N GLU A 68 -9.76 -11.62 -4.58
CA GLU A 68 -11.13 -11.20 -4.90
C GLU A 68 -11.77 -12.05 -6.01
N LYS A 69 -11.02 -12.34 -7.09
CA LYS A 69 -11.49 -13.19 -8.21
C LYS A 69 -11.81 -14.63 -7.76
N GLU A 70 -11.17 -15.10 -6.72
CA GLU A 70 -11.37 -16.42 -6.12
C GLU A 70 -12.40 -16.41 -4.98
N GLY A 71 -13.06 -15.27 -4.74
CA GLY A 71 -14.15 -15.12 -3.77
C GLY A 71 -13.70 -14.88 -2.33
N PHE A 72 -12.43 -14.55 -2.10
CA PHE A 72 -11.93 -14.18 -0.78
C PHE A 72 -12.30 -12.74 -0.40
N THR A 73 -12.50 -12.51 0.89
CA THR A 73 -12.50 -11.16 1.46
C THR A 73 -11.07 -10.81 1.88
N THR A 74 -10.55 -9.70 1.38
CA THR A 74 -9.18 -9.27 1.61
C THR A 74 -9.13 -8.02 2.48
N TYR A 75 -8.26 -8.03 3.48
CA TYR A 75 -7.93 -6.85 4.28
C TYR A 75 -6.47 -6.45 4.02
N MET A 76 -6.26 -5.32 3.35
CA MET A 76 -4.95 -4.73 3.16
C MET A 76 -4.58 -3.94 4.42
N MET A 77 -3.62 -4.44 5.20
CA MET A 77 -3.17 -3.78 6.43
C MET A 77 -2.19 -2.68 6.10
N THR A 78 -2.68 -1.47 5.92
CA THR A 78 -1.88 -0.30 5.56
C THR A 78 -2.51 1.00 6.09
N PRO A 79 -1.72 1.99 6.53
CA PRO A 79 -2.20 3.34 6.79
C PRO A 79 -2.25 4.20 5.52
N ASP A 80 -1.70 3.73 4.40
CA ASP A 80 -1.54 4.51 3.19
C ASP A 80 -2.89 4.68 2.47
N LYS A 81 -3.26 5.95 2.25
CA LYS A 81 -4.50 6.34 1.60
C LYS A 81 -4.62 5.89 0.15
N ASP A 82 -3.47 5.69 -0.51
CA ASP A 82 -3.43 5.40 -1.95
C ASP A 82 -4.02 4.02 -2.28
N PHE A 83 -4.02 3.11 -1.29
CA PHE A 83 -4.72 1.82 -1.37
C PHE A 83 -6.25 1.96 -1.50
N GLY A 84 -6.82 3.14 -1.25
CA GLY A 84 -8.23 3.41 -1.51
C GLY A 84 -8.65 3.12 -2.95
N GLN A 85 -7.74 3.21 -3.93
CA GLN A 85 -7.99 2.88 -5.33
C GLN A 85 -8.27 1.39 -5.59
N LEU A 86 -7.93 0.50 -4.64
CA LEU A 86 -8.10 -0.96 -4.74
C LEU A 86 -9.36 -1.46 -4.05
N VAL A 87 -9.96 -0.64 -3.20
CA VAL A 87 -11.13 -1.02 -2.39
C VAL A 87 -12.30 -1.40 -3.30
N SER A 88 -13.04 -2.41 -2.87
CA SER A 88 -14.16 -3.00 -3.58
C SER A 88 -15.09 -3.70 -2.57
N PRO A 89 -16.20 -4.30 -2.98
CA PRO A 89 -17.06 -5.05 -2.05
C PRO A 89 -16.38 -6.16 -1.26
N ASN A 90 -15.24 -6.69 -1.76
CA ASN A 90 -14.49 -7.76 -1.10
C ASN A 90 -13.05 -7.37 -0.73
N ILE A 91 -12.62 -6.13 -0.98
CA ILE A 91 -11.30 -5.63 -0.62
C ILE A 91 -11.43 -4.41 0.28
N PHE A 92 -10.87 -4.50 1.47
CA PHE A 92 -10.93 -3.46 2.51
C PHE A 92 -9.53 -3.00 2.90
N MET A 93 -9.40 -1.76 3.33
CA MET A 93 -8.21 -1.28 4.03
C MET A 93 -8.40 -1.50 5.53
N TYR A 94 -7.47 -2.19 6.18
CA TYR A 94 -7.38 -2.24 7.63
C TYR A 94 -6.28 -1.28 8.09
N ARG A 95 -6.68 -0.24 8.78
CA ARG A 95 -5.78 0.80 9.30
C ARG A 95 -5.51 0.54 10.77
N PRO A 96 -4.27 0.16 11.13
CA PRO A 96 -3.94 -0.15 12.52
C PRO A 96 -4.16 1.03 13.46
N SER A 97 -4.44 0.73 14.71
CA SER A 97 -4.51 1.74 15.78
C SER A 97 -3.26 2.62 15.81
N ARG A 98 -3.45 3.93 15.88
CA ARG A 98 -2.37 4.91 15.98
C ARG A 98 -2.73 6.03 16.94
N GLY A 99 -1.80 6.36 17.85
CA GLY A 99 -1.98 7.48 18.76
C GLY A 99 -3.18 7.35 19.72
N GLY A 100 -3.55 6.11 20.11
CA GLY A 100 -4.68 5.84 21.00
C GLY A 100 -6.04 5.72 20.29
N ASN A 101 -6.12 6.00 19.00
CA ASN A 101 -7.34 5.76 18.23
C ASN A 101 -7.53 4.26 17.95
N PRO A 102 -8.77 3.73 17.91
CA PRO A 102 -9.03 2.36 17.52
C PRO A 102 -8.60 2.10 16.07
N PRO A 103 -8.40 0.82 15.69
CA PRO A 103 -8.21 0.48 14.28
C PRO A 103 -9.47 0.81 13.48
N GLU A 104 -9.28 1.16 12.22
CA GLU A 104 -10.37 1.47 11.29
C GLU A 104 -10.36 0.48 10.13
N VAL A 105 -11.54 0.13 9.65
CA VAL A 105 -11.73 -0.62 8.39
C VAL A 105 -12.40 0.31 7.40
N TRP A 106 -11.74 0.55 6.27
CA TRP A 106 -12.29 1.37 5.20
C TRP A 106 -12.74 0.48 4.04
N GLY A 107 -14.04 0.54 3.75
CA GLY A 107 -14.66 0.06 2.53
C GLY A 107 -14.91 1.22 1.57
N GLU A 108 -15.75 0.99 0.55
CA GLU A 108 -16.04 1.98 -0.48
C GLU A 108 -16.63 3.28 0.09
N ALA A 109 -17.53 3.17 1.09
CA ALA A 109 -18.18 4.33 1.69
C ALA A 109 -17.16 5.24 2.42
N GLU A 110 -16.29 4.66 3.25
CA GLU A 110 -15.28 5.40 4.01
C GLU A 110 -14.24 6.03 3.09
N VAL A 111 -13.86 5.34 2.00
CA VAL A 111 -12.95 5.89 0.98
C VAL A 111 -13.61 7.06 0.27
N CYS A 112 -14.85 6.92 -0.21
CA CYS A 112 -15.59 7.99 -0.87
C CYS A 112 -15.77 9.21 0.04
N GLU A 113 -16.12 9.00 1.31
CA GLU A 113 -16.23 10.09 2.29
C GLU A 113 -14.87 10.77 2.51
N LYS A 114 -13.80 10.00 2.67
CA LYS A 114 -12.45 10.51 2.94
C LYS A 114 -11.91 11.42 1.84
N PHE A 115 -12.14 11.04 0.59
CA PHE A 115 -11.66 11.78 -0.58
C PHE A 115 -12.69 12.76 -1.15
N ASP A 116 -13.93 12.76 -0.61
CA ASP A 116 -15.07 13.53 -1.11
C ASP A 116 -15.33 13.19 -2.59
N LEU A 117 -15.49 11.89 -2.90
CA LEU A 117 -15.70 11.33 -4.23
C LEU A 117 -17.04 10.60 -4.33
N ASP A 118 -17.53 10.40 -5.54
CA ASP A 118 -18.80 9.69 -5.79
C ASP A 118 -18.60 8.15 -5.83
N ASN A 119 -17.40 7.69 -6.19
CA ASN A 119 -17.06 6.29 -6.24
C ASN A 119 -15.53 6.07 -6.09
N VAL A 120 -15.13 4.86 -5.73
CA VAL A 120 -13.71 4.50 -5.47
C VAL A 120 -12.85 4.49 -6.73
N GLN A 121 -13.44 4.30 -7.91
CA GLN A 121 -12.72 4.33 -9.19
C GLN A 121 -12.09 5.70 -9.45
N GLN A 122 -12.64 6.76 -8.86
CA GLN A 122 -12.11 8.12 -8.98
C GLN A 122 -10.86 8.38 -8.13
N VAL A 123 -10.49 7.48 -7.20
CA VAL A 123 -9.32 7.69 -6.31
C VAL A 123 -8.04 7.86 -7.10
N ILE A 124 -7.84 7.04 -8.14
CA ILE A 124 -6.64 7.14 -8.98
C ILE A 124 -6.58 8.47 -9.76
N ASP A 125 -7.71 8.95 -10.25
CA ASP A 125 -7.82 10.25 -10.92
C ASP A 125 -7.56 11.40 -9.95
N TYR A 126 -8.09 11.27 -8.74
CA TYR A 126 -7.88 12.24 -7.67
C TYR A 126 -6.38 12.36 -7.31
N LEU A 127 -5.70 11.23 -7.14
CA LEU A 127 -4.25 11.20 -6.87
C LEU A 127 -3.45 11.79 -8.04
N GLY A 128 -3.80 11.43 -9.27
CA GLY A 128 -3.15 11.97 -10.47
C GLY A 128 -3.34 13.48 -10.62
N MET A 129 -4.53 14.01 -10.29
CA MET A 129 -4.80 15.45 -10.33
C MET A 129 -4.10 16.21 -9.21
N MET A 130 -4.17 15.68 -7.98
CA MET A 130 -3.63 16.34 -6.79
C MET A 130 -2.10 16.23 -6.73
N GLY A 131 -1.55 15.10 -7.21
CA GLY A 131 -0.18 14.71 -6.98
C GLY A 131 0.07 14.21 -5.55
N ASP A 132 1.29 13.80 -5.28
CA ASP A 132 1.75 13.42 -3.95
C ASP A 132 3.19 13.94 -3.69
N ALA A 133 3.30 14.85 -2.73
CA ALA A 133 4.59 15.45 -2.38
C ALA A 133 5.54 14.46 -1.69
N VAL A 134 5.02 13.39 -1.04
CA VAL A 134 5.84 12.37 -0.38
C VAL A 134 6.56 11.51 -1.42
N ASP A 135 5.86 11.20 -2.52
CA ASP A 135 6.38 10.40 -3.62
C ASP A 135 6.91 11.24 -4.78
N ASN A 136 6.93 12.56 -4.60
CA ASN A 136 7.34 13.52 -5.62
C ASN A 136 6.51 13.39 -6.92
N ILE A 137 5.23 13.06 -6.79
CA ILE A 137 4.29 13.02 -7.91
C ILE A 137 3.73 14.44 -8.11
N PRO A 138 3.94 15.06 -9.29
CA PRO A 138 3.70 16.50 -9.46
C PRO A 138 2.24 16.92 -9.43
N GLY A 139 1.32 16.09 -9.95
CA GLY A 139 -0.09 16.48 -10.13
C GLY A 139 -0.30 17.60 -11.14
N LEU A 140 -1.51 18.16 -11.17
CA LEU A 140 -1.86 19.32 -11.97
C LEU A 140 -1.60 20.61 -11.19
N PRO A 141 -0.79 21.54 -11.70
CA PRO A 141 -0.47 22.79 -11.00
C PRO A 141 -1.71 23.61 -10.61
N GLY A 142 -1.91 23.84 -9.31
CA GLY A 142 -3.04 24.59 -8.78
C GLY A 142 -4.28 23.74 -8.49
N VAL A 143 -4.19 22.43 -8.68
CA VAL A 143 -5.22 21.47 -8.31
C VAL A 143 -4.84 20.80 -7.00
N GLY A 144 -5.48 21.19 -5.90
CA GLY A 144 -5.38 20.51 -4.61
C GLY A 144 -6.61 19.65 -4.36
N ALA A 145 -6.68 19.02 -3.20
CA ALA A 145 -7.70 18.06 -2.80
C ALA A 145 -9.14 18.50 -3.13
N LYS A 146 -9.56 19.69 -2.71
CA LYS A 146 -10.92 20.21 -2.95
C LYS A 146 -11.21 20.46 -4.43
N THR A 147 -10.21 20.88 -5.19
CA THR A 147 -10.37 21.16 -6.62
C THR A 147 -10.45 19.84 -7.38
N ALA A 148 -9.61 18.85 -7.06
CA ALA A 148 -9.66 17.52 -7.66
C ALA A 148 -11.03 16.86 -7.44
N SER A 149 -11.52 16.81 -6.19
CA SER A 149 -12.83 16.27 -5.85
C SER A 149 -13.95 16.96 -6.64
N LYS A 150 -13.94 18.31 -6.69
CA LYS A 150 -14.94 19.07 -7.45
C LYS A 150 -14.92 18.76 -8.94
N LEU A 151 -13.75 18.69 -9.55
CA LEU A 151 -13.59 18.36 -10.96
C LEU A 151 -14.07 16.94 -11.27
N LEU A 152 -13.74 15.98 -10.41
CA LEU A 152 -14.16 14.59 -10.57
C LEU A 152 -15.66 14.40 -10.41
N LYS A 153 -16.31 15.12 -9.48
CA LYS A 153 -17.77 15.14 -9.37
C LYS A 153 -18.45 15.77 -10.59
N GLN A 154 -17.80 16.72 -11.24
CA GLN A 154 -18.36 17.40 -12.42
C GLN A 154 -18.12 16.61 -13.70
N TYR A 155 -16.94 16.04 -13.90
CA TYR A 155 -16.51 15.44 -15.17
C TYR A 155 -16.31 13.92 -15.09
N GLY A 156 -16.23 13.35 -13.90
CA GLY A 156 -16.13 11.90 -13.69
C GLY A 156 -14.70 11.36 -13.64
N SER A 157 -13.78 11.81 -14.49
CA SER A 157 -12.39 11.35 -14.56
C SER A 157 -11.42 12.48 -14.91
N LEU A 158 -10.11 12.20 -14.83
CA LEU A 158 -9.06 13.09 -15.31
C LEU A 158 -9.19 13.32 -16.82
N GLU A 159 -9.41 12.26 -17.58
CA GLU A 159 -9.52 12.30 -19.04
C GLU A 159 -10.70 13.17 -19.48
N GLU A 160 -11.86 13.00 -18.84
CA GLU A 160 -13.04 13.82 -19.12
C GLU A 160 -12.83 15.28 -18.67
N THR A 161 -12.10 15.49 -17.58
CA THR A 161 -11.72 16.86 -17.15
C THR A 161 -10.85 17.55 -18.22
N LEU A 162 -9.87 16.82 -18.77
CA LEU A 162 -9.00 17.33 -19.83
C LEU A 162 -9.75 17.57 -21.14
N ALA A 163 -10.66 16.67 -21.51
CA ALA A 163 -11.49 16.82 -22.70
C ALA A 163 -12.40 18.06 -22.64
N ASN A 164 -12.88 18.38 -21.44
CA ASN A 164 -13.79 19.52 -21.20
C ASN A 164 -13.07 20.75 -20.59
N VAL A 165 -11.74 20.82 -20.69
CA VAL A 165 -10.93 21.89 -20.06
C VAL A 165 -11.33 23.30 -20.51
N SER A 166 -11.92 23.47 -21.68
CA SER A 166 -12.41 24.74 -22.19
C SER A 166 -13.59 25.33 -21.39
N GLU A 167 -14.30 24.50 -20.63
CA GLU A 167 -15.38 24.91 -19.73
C GLU A 167 -14.86 25.44 -18.39
N ILE A 168 -13.60 25.09 -18.03
CA ILE A 168 -12.97 25.50 -16.79
C ILE A 168 -12.42 26.92 -16.98
N LYS A 169 -13.13 27.90 -16.42
CA LYS A 169 -12.84 29.33 -16.60
C LYS A 169 -11.58 29.77 -15.83
N GLY A 170 -10.91 30.78 -16.38
CA GLY A 170 -9.82 31.51 -15.74
C GLY A 170 -8.51 30.72 -15.68
N LYS A 171 -7.60 31.18 -14.83
CA LYS A 171 -6.22 30.66 -14.73
C LYS A 171 -6.14 29.16 -14.41
N LEU A 172 -7.17 28.58 -13.79
CA LEU A 172 -7.19 27.16 -13.49
C LEU A 172 -7.31 26.34 -14.78
N GLY A 173 -8.25 26.68 -15.65
CA GLY A 173 -8.42 25.99 -16.94
C GLY A 173 -7.19 26.10 -17.83
N GLU A 174 -6.53 27.29 -17.84
CA GLU A 174 -5.27 27.48 -18.54
C GLU A 174 -4.17 26.54 -18.01
N LYS A 175 -3.98 26.53 -16.68
CA LYS A 175 -2.99 25.65 -16.04
C LYS A 175 -3.22 24.17 -16.30
N ILE A 176 -4.48 23.70 -16.22
CA ILE A 176 -4.82 22.31 -16.49
C ILE A 176 -4.53 21.97 -17.95
N ARG A 177 -4.90 22.82 -18.89
CA ARG A 177 -4.63 22.64 -20.33
C ARG A 177 -3.14 22.56 -20.62
N ASP A 178 -2.39 23.52 -20.09
CA ASP A 178 -0.96 23.64 -20.35
C ASP A 178 -0.14 22.50 -19.69
N ASN A 179 -0.73 21.79 -18.74
CA ASN A 179 -0.08 20.69 -17.98
C ASN A 179 -0.84 19.36 -18.10
N ALA A 180 -1.61 19.17 -19.17
CA ALA A 180 -2.42 17.95 -19.35
C ALA A 180 -1.56 16.65 -19.29
N GLU A 181 -0.42 16.65 -19.96
CA GLU A 181 0.51 15.52 -19.97
C GLU A 181 1.05 15.20 -18.56
N LEU A 182 1.29 16.24 -17.76
CA LEU A 182 1.74 16.09 -16.38
C LEU A 182 0.67 15.42 -15.50
N GLY A 183 -0.61 15.75 -15.70
CA GLY A 183 -1.73 15.08 -15.04
C GLY A 183 -1.80 13.59 -15.39
N VAL A 184 -1.67 13.26 -16.68
CA VAL A 184 -1.67 11.87 -17.17
C VAL A 184 -0.48 11.09 -16.62
N LEU A 185 0.72 11.69 -16.63
CA LEU A 185 1.92 11.10 -16.02
C LEU A 185 1.70 10.84 -14.52
N SER A 186 1.19 11.82 -13.79
CA SER A 186 0.94 11.72 -12.36
C SER A 186 -0.07 10.61 -12.03
N LYS A 187 -1.14 10.47 -12.81
CA LYS A 187 -2.08 9.36 -12.69
C LYS A 187 -1.40 8.01 -12.93
N ARG A 188 -0.49 7.92 -13.91
CA ARG A 188 0.28 6.70 -14.17
C ARG A 188 1.21 6.35 -13.02
N LEU A 189 1.90 7.33 -12.43
CA LEU A 189 2.78 7.15 -11.28
C LEU A 189 2.03 6.71 -10.01
N ALA A 190 0.84 7.30 -9.77
CA ALA A 190 0.00 6.99 -8.61
C ALA A 190 -0.74 5.65 -8.72
N ARG A 191 -0.79 5.05 -9.91
CA ARG A 191 -1.50 3.79 -10.13
C ARG A 191 -0.77 2.62 -9.48
N ILE A 192 -1.47 1.87 -8.64
CA ILE A 192 -1.00 0.57 -8.14
C ILE A 192 -1.21 -0.48 -9.25
N ILE A 193 -0.13 -1.18 -9.62
CA ILE A 193 -0.16 -2.24 -10.63
C ILE A 193 -0.77 -3.50 -10.01
N THR A 194 -1.75 -4.10 -10.68
CA THR A 194 -2.47 -5.27 -10.17
C THR A 194 -2.23 -6.54 -11.00
N GLU A 195 -1.18 -6.52 -11.83
CA GLU A 195 -0.81 -7.61 -12.75
C GLU A 195 0.67 -7.98 -12.60
N VAL A 196 1.21 -7.88 -11.37
CA VAL A 196 2.57 -8.32 -11.06
C VAL A 196 2.68 -9.83 -11.32
N PRO A 197 3.75 -10.33 -11.94
CA PRO A 197 3.93 -11.77 -12.22
C PRO A 197 4.26 -12.55 -10.94
N ILE A 198 3.25 -12.79 -10.10
CA ILE A 198 3.36 -13.52 -8.84
C ILE A 198 2.77 -14.92 -9.06
N ASP A 199 3.61 -15.92 -8.91
CA ASP A 199 3.20 -17.32 -8.91
C ASP A 199 2.84 -17.79 -7.49
N LEU A 200 1.80 -17.20 -6.93
CA LEU A 200 1.27 -17.54 -5.61
C LEU A 200 -0.25 -17.52 -5.66
N ALA A 201 -0.84 -18.66 -5.33
CA ALA A 201 -2.29 -18.78 -5.22
C ALA A 201 -2.75 -18.35 -3.81
N PRO A 202 -3.81 -17.54 -3.68
CA PRO A 202 -4.33 -17.07 -2.38
C PRO A 202 -4.64 -18.21 -1.40
N GLU A 203 -5.07 -19.37 -1.89
CA GLU A 203 -5.37 -20.55 -1.06
C GLU A 203 -4.12 -21.09 -0.33
N THR A 204 -2.93 -20.85 -0.87
CA THR A 204 -1.67 -21.28 -0.24
C THR A 204 -1.28 -20.39 0.93
N LEU A 205 -1.95 -19.25 1.11
CA LEU A 205 -1.72 -18.31 2.22
C LEU A 205 -2.45 -18.70 3.51
N MET A 206 -2.86 -19.96 3.64
CA MET A 206 -3.48 -20.45 4.86
C MET A 206 -2.52 -20.35 6.05
N ARG A 207 -3.07 -19.89 7.18
CA ARG A 207 -2.32 -19.83 8.42
C ARG A 207 -2.05 -21.26 8.93
N ASP A 208 -0.78 -21.58 9.10
CA ASP A 208 -0.31 -22.81 9.72
C ASP A 208 0.09 -22.57 11.19
N SER A 209 0.38 -23.64 11.92
CA SER A 209 0.97 -23.57 13.26
C SER A 209 2.37 -22.95 13.15
N TRP A 210 2.67 -22.00 14.00
CA TRP A 210 3.99 -21.35 14.07
C TRP A 210 5.06 -22.25 14.70
N ASP A 211 6.32 -21.96 14.41
CA ASP A 211 7.48 -22.58 15.05
C ASP A 211 7.77 -21.85 16.37
N GLN A 212 7.32 -22.43 17.50
CA GLN A 212 7.48 -21.82 18.83
C GLN A 212 8.94 -21.69 19.26
N ASP A 213 9.79 -22.67 18.92
CA ASP A 213 11.21 -22.66 19.30
C ASP A 213 11.98 -21.59 18.53
N ALA A 214 11.70 -21.44 17.23
CA ALA A 214 12.28 -20.37 16.41
C ALA A 214 11.82 -18.99 16.89
N LEU A 215 10.54 -18.83 17.24
CA LEU A 215 10.01 -17.58 17.81
C LEU A 215 10.65 -17.25 19.15
N MET A 216 10.77 -18.24 20.05
CA MET A 216 11.41 -18.04 21.34
C MET A 216 12.85 -17.52 21.17
N LYS A 217 13.65 -18.17 20.31
CA LYS A 217 15.04 -17.77 20.03
C LYS A 217 15.16 -16.33 19.57
N VAL A 218 14.36 -15.92 18.56
CA VAL A 218 14.45 -14.57 18.02
C VAL A 218 13.92 -13.53 19.01
N PHE A 219 12.89 -13.86 19.80
CA PHE A 219 12.33 -12.94 20.79
C PHE A 219 13.23 -12.79 22.03
N GLU A 220 13.95 -13.84 22.43
CA GLU A 220 14.96 -13.73 23.48
C GLU A 220 16.16 -12.88 23.02
N GLU A 221 16.65 -13.08 21.78
CA GLU A 221 17.70 -12.26 21.18
C GLU A 221 17.34 -10.77 21.12
N LEU A 222 16.05 -10.46 20.83
CA LEU A 222 15.53 -9.10 20.77
C LEU A 222 14.99 -8.59 22.11
N GLU A 223 15.08 -9.36 23.19
CA GLU A 223 14.54 -9.04 24.52
C GLU A 223 13.02 -8.73 24.53
N PHE A 224 12.24 -9.35 23.64
CA PHE A 224 10.80 -9.13 23.48
C PHE A 224 9.97 -9.90 24.52
N ARG A 225 10.30 -9.73 25.81
CA ARG A 225 9.67 -10.45 26.95
C ARG A 225 8.15 -10.30 27.01
N THR A 226 7.64 -9.14 26.62
CA THR A 226 6.18 -8.90 26.61
C THR A 226 5.48 -9.70 25.53
N LEU A 227 6.08 -9.86 24.35
CA LEU A 227 5.51 -10.66 23.26
C LEU A 227 5.52 -12.14 23.61
N ILE A 228 6.59 -12.66 24.19
CA ILE A 228 6.67 -14.04 24.66
C ILE A 228 5.51 -14.36 25.60
N ARG A 229 5.26 -13.48 26.60
CA ARG A 229 4.14 -13.67 27.54
C ARG A 229 2.76 -13.57 26.88
N ARG A 230 2.57 -12.59 25.96
CA ARG A 230 1.27 -12.41 25.28
C ARG A 230 0.90 -13.56 24.37
N LEU A 231 1.89 -14.19 23.75
CA LEU A 231 1.70 -15.31 22.83
C LEU A 231 1.66 -16.67 23.58
N GLY A 232 1.98 -16.70 24.90
CA GLY A 232 2.02 -17.94 25.67
C GLY A 232 3.09 -18.91 25.17
N ILE A 233 4.22 -18.37 24.64
CA ILE A 233 5.32 -19.21 24.17
C ILE A 233 6.05 -19.73 25.40
N GLU A 234 6.03 -21.06 25.59
CA GLU A 234 6.77 -21.75 26.66
C GLU A 234 8.07 -22.33 26.12
N ARG A 235 9.11 -22.37 26.96
CA ARG A 235 10.32 -23.14 26.63
C ARG A 235 9.96 -24.60 26.55
N THR A 236 10.21 -25.24 25.43
CA THR A 236 10.30 -26.70 25.38
C THR A 236 11.62 -27.05 26.13
N ASP A 237 11.49 -27.24 27.45
CA ASP A 237 12.61 -27.82 28.18
C ASP A 237 13.01 -29.13 27.49
N GLU A 238 14.27 -29.24 27.11
CA GLU A 238 14.84 -30.52 26.74
C GLU A 238 14.50 -31.47 27.89
N LYS A 239 13.60 -32.43 27.63
CA LYS A 239 13.37 -33.52 28.57
C LYS A 239 14.74 -34.09 28.86
N SER A 240 15.26 -33.77 30.04
CA SER A 240 16.41 -34.43 30.60
C SER A 240 16.18 -35.94 30.48
N SER A 241 16.89 -36.54 29.56
CA SER A 241 17.08 -37.98 29.53
C SER A 241 17.92 -38.35 30.72
N ASP A 242 17.29 -38.41 31.90
CA ASP A 242 17.82 -39.19 33.03
C ASP A 242 17.24 -40.59 32.92
N VAL A 243 18.06 -41.49 32.45
CA VAL A 243 18.05 -42.89 32.83
C VAL A 243 19.50 -43.37 32.97
#